data_f7aff30e26d62d30594b640f36b011d6
#
_entry.id   f7aff30e26d62d30594b640f36b011d6
#
_cell.length_a   1.000
_cell.length_b   1.000
_cell.length_c   1.000
_cell.angle_alpha   90.00
_cell.angle_beta   90.00
_cell.angle_gamma   90.00
#
_symmetry.space_group_name_H-M   'P 1'
#
loop_
_entity.id
_entity.type
_entity.pdbx_description
1 polymer ?
#
loop_
_entity_poly.entity_id
_entity_poly.type
_entity_poly.pdbx_seq_one_letter_code
_entity_poly.pdbx_strand_id
1 'polypeptide(L)'
;XNTILKQEFYTEKTITFKYVWRNNLKSVSLYLRILQYTMINQQKKAIYRIKAVLAEKQLSGKWLASEIGRTENTVSRWCSNKVQPSLENLLEIAKVLKVDVRELLRSTEE
;
A
#
# COMPACT_ATOMS: atom_id res chain seq x y z
N UNK A 1 -30.81 -7.81 10.39
CA UNK A 1 -30.60 -7.93 10.32
C UNK A 1 -29.99 -8.26 9.79
N ASN A 2 -30.50 -8.87 9.13
CA ASN A 2 -29.73 -9.59 8.10
C ASN A 2 -28.92 -8.63 7.25
N THR A 3 -29.50 -7.47 6.98
CA THR A 3 -28.82 -6.48 6.18
C THR A 3 -27.54 -6.01 6.87
N ILE A 4 -27.63 -5.78 8.15
CA ILE A 4 -26.47 -5.32 8.90
C ILE A 4 -25.39 -6.39 8.93
N LEU A 5 -25.79 -7.64 9.14
CA LEU A 5 -24.82 -8.72 9.16
C LEU A 5 -24.13 -8.86 7.82
N LYS A 6 -24.89 -8.70 6.74
CA LYS A 6 -24.29 -8.78 5.41
C LYS A 6 -23.26 -7.69 5.21
N GLN A 7 -23.55 -6.49 5.68
CA GLN A 7 -22.60 -5.40 5.53
C GLN A 7 -21.34 -5.63 6.34
N GLU A 8 -21.49 -6.20 7.52
CA GLU A 8 -20.34 -6.45 8.37
C GLU A 8 -19.40 -7.49 7.81
N PHE A 9 -19.96 -8.46 7.10
CA PHE A 9 -19.15 -9.54 6.56
C PHE A 9 -18.77 -9.35 5.10
N TYR A 10 -19.08 -8.21 4.53
CA TYR A 10 -18.71 -7.94 3.15
C TYR A 10 -17.23 -7.64 3.10
N THR A 11 -16.47 -8.58 2.61
CA THR A 11 -15.09 -8.38 2.24
C THR A 11 -15.03 -8.12 0.74
N GLU A 12 -13.86 -7.77 0.26
CA GLU A 12 -13.72 -7.56 -1.17
C GLU A 12 -14.02 -8.83 -1.95
N LYS A 13 -13.66 -9.98 -1.38
CA LYS A 13 -13.99 -11.24 -2.04
C LYS A 13 -15.50 -11.47 -2.08
N THR A 14 -16.15 -11.18 -0.97
CA THR A 14 -17.59 -11.35 -0.90
C THR A 14 -18.30 -10.43 -1.88
N ILE A 15 -17.85 -9.19 -1.96
CA ILE A 15 -18.44 -8.23 -2.89
C ILE A 15 -18.22 -8.67 -4.32
N THR A 16 -17.03 -9.17 -4.63
CA THR A 16 -16.72 -9.65 -5.97
C THR A 16 -17.62 -10.81 -6.36
N PHE A 17 -17.76 -11.78 -5.44
CA PHE A 17 -18.62 -12.93 -5.70
C PHE A 17 -20.06 -12.50 -5.90
N LYS A 18 -20.54 -11.59 -5.08
CA LYS A 18 -21.90 -11.09 -5.20
C LYS A 18 -22.11 -10.35 -6.51
N TYR A 19 -21.11 -9.60 -6.93
CA TYR A 19 -21.18 -8.87 -8.18
C TYR A 19 -21.30 -9.85 -9.36
N VAL A 20 -20.49 -10.90 -9.35
CA VAL A 20 -20.52 -11.90 -10.40
C VAL A 20 -21.90 -12.58 -10.44
N TRP A 21 -22.39 -12.94 -9.29
CA TRP A 21 -23.67 -13.61 -9.18
C TRP A 21 -24.82 -12.72 -9.64
N ARG A 22 -24.79 -11.48 -9.20
CA ARG A 22 -25.88 -10.55 -9.55
C ARG A 22 -25.93 -10.27 -11.04
N ASN A 23 -24.79 -10.13 -11.65
CA ASN A 23 -24.73 -9.80 -13.06
C ASN A 23 -24.72 -11.03 -13.96
N ASN A 24 -24.88 -12.18 -13.35
CA ASN A 24 -24.96 -13.43 -14.11
C ASN A 24 -23.77 -13.62 -15.03
N LEU A 25 -22.59 -13.30 -14.50
CA LEU A 25 -21.37 -13.48 -15.26
C LEU A 25 -21.03 -14.95 -15.30
N LYS A 26 -21.02 -15.50 -16.50
CA LYS A 26 -20.78 -16.93 -16.67
C LYS A 26 -19.34 -17.23 -16.98
N SER A 27 -18.56 -16.21 -17.29
CA SER A 27 -17.17 -16.42 -17.65
C SER A 27 -16.32 -16.63 -16.40
N VAL A 28 -15.77 -17.81 -16.27
CA VAL A 28 -14.84 -18.10 -15.19
C VAL A 28 -13.60 -17.24 -15.34
N SER A 29 -13.21 -17.01 -16.58
CA SER A 29 -12.03 -16.17 -16.84
C SER A 29 -12.22 -14.78 -16.28
N LEU A 30 -13.40 -14.19 -16.49
CA LEU A 30 -13.65 -12.85 -15.95
C LEU A 30 -13.68 -12.85 -14.43
N TYR A 31 -14.28 -13.88 -13.84
CA TYR A 31 -14.31 -13.98 -12.40
C TYR A 31 -12.91 -14.10 -11.81
N LEU A 32 -12.08 -14.90 -12.45
CA LEU A 32 -10.71 -15.05 -11.99
C LEU A 32 -9.93 -13.74 -12.11
N ARG A 33 -10.19 -12.98 -13.17
CA ARG A 33 -9.53 -11.70 -13.34
C ARG A 33 -9.93 -10.72 -12.24
N ILE A 34 -11.19 -10.70 -11.87
CA ILE A 34 -11.66 -9.82 -10.82
C ILE A 34 -11.05 -10.23 -9.49
N LEU A 35 -11.02 -11.53 -9.20
CA LEU A 35 -10.40 -12.01 -7.98
C LEU A 35 -8.93 -11.64 -7.92
N GLN A 36 -8.24 -11.81 -9.04
CA GLN A 36 -6.82 -11.50 -9.08
C GLN A 36 -6.58 -10.02 -8.82
N TYR A 37 -7.41 -9.17 -9.43
CA TYR A 37 -7.30 -7.74 -9.22
C TYR A 37 -7.51 -7.38 -7.74
N THR A 38 -8.52 -7.98 -7.14
CA THR A 38 -8.81 -7.73 -5.73
C THR A 38 -7.68 -8.17 -4.83
N MET A 39 -7.14 -9.35 -5.09
CA MET A 39 -6.05 -9.87 -4.26
C MET A 39 -4.79 -9.04 -4.41
N ILE A 40 -4.50 -8.59 -5.63
CA ILE A 40 -3.34 -7.75 -5.85
C ILE A 40 -3.48 -6.44 -5.08
N ASN A 41 -4.66 -5.85 -5.11
CA ASN A 41 -4.87 -4.60 -4.40
C ASN A 41 -4.70 -4.77 -2.91
N GLN A 42 -5.14 -5.89 -2.36
CA GLN A 42 -4.96 -6.15 -0.94
C GLN A 42 -3.50 -6.34 -0.58
N GLN A 43 -2.75 -6.98 -1.47
CA GLN A 43 -1.35 -7.23 -1.20
C GLN A 43 -0.51 -5.96 -1.31
N LYS A 44 -1.01 -4.97 -2.00
CA LYS A 44 -0.27 -3.73 -2.20
C LYS A 44 -0.53 -2.71 -1.10
N LYS A 45 -1.09 -3.14 0.02
CA LYS A 45 -1.28 -2.22 1.13
C LYS A 45 0.07 -1.68 1.58
N ALA A 46 0.16 -0.37 1.64
CA ALA A 46 1.42 0.29 1.92
C ALA A 46 1.84 0.05 3.36
N ILE A 47 3.04 -0.46 3.54
CA ILE A 47 3.60 -0.67 4.87
C ILE A 47 4.42 0.54 5.30
N TYR A 48 5.04 1.21 4.35
CA TYR A 48 5.93 2.31 4.63
C TYR A 48 5.23 3.64 4.41
N ARG A 49 5.55 4.59 5.27
CA ARG A 49 4.96 5.92 5.20
C ARG A 49 5.98 6.96 4.74
N ILE A 50 6.96 6.54 3.96
CA ILE A 50 8.01 7.45 3.52
C ILE A 50 7.42 8.62 2.75
N LYS A 51 6.53 8.32 1.80
CA LYS A 51 5.92 9.38 1.00
C LYS A 51 5.10 10.33 1.86
N ALA A 52 4.39 9.78 2.84
CA ALA A 52 3.57 10.60 3.72
C ALA A 52 4.42 11.54 4.56
N VAL A 53 5.52 11.01 5.10
CA VAL A 53 6.39 11.83 5.93
C VAL A 53 7.07 12.92 5.11
N LEU A 54 7.49 12.58 3.88
CA LEU A 54 8.05 13.59 3.00
C LEU A 54 7.04 14.69 2.74
N ALA A 55 5.80 14.33 2.49
CA ALA A 55 4.76 15.32 2.22
C ALA A 55 4.51 16.18 3.45
N GLU A 56 4.51 15.59 4.63
CA GLU A 56 4.30 16.34 5.85
C GLU A 56 5.39 17.38 6.06
N LYS A 57 6.60 17.05 5.65
CA LYS A 57 7.73 17.96 5.79
C LYS A 57 7.96 18.81 4.55
N GLN A 58 7.10 18.64 3.54
CA GLN A 58 7.19 19.40 2.30
C GLN A 58 8.52 19.19 1.60
N LEU A 59 8.97 17.93 1.58
CA LEU A 59 10.21 17.54 0.95
C LEU A 59 9.91 16.58 -0.20
N SER A 60 10.79 16.56 -1.19
CA SER A 60 10.60 15.71 -2.36
C SER A 60 11.41 14.43 -2.25
N GLY A 61 11.03 13.45 -3.05
CA GLY A 61 11.83 12.25 -3.14
C GLY A 61 13.19 12.51 -3.75
N LYS A 62 13.25 13.47 -4.66
CA LYS A 62 14.52 13.85 -5.26
C LYS A 62 15.47 14.40 -4.20
N TRP A 63 14.95 15.22 -3.32
CA TRP A 63 15.75 15.74 -2.21
C TRP A 63 16.26 14.61 -1.34
N LEU A 64 15.37 13.67 -1.01
CA LEU A 64 15.76 12.56 -0.15
C LEU A 64 16.85 11.73 -0.81
N ALA A 65 16.69 11.44 -2.10
CA ALA A 65 17.70 10.65 -2.82
C ALA A 65 19.06 11.33 -2.74
N SER A 66 19.08 12.63 -2.90
CA SER A 66 20.32 13.38 -2.82
C SER A 66 20.95 13.28 -1.45
N GLU A 67 20.13 13.34 -0.41
CA GLU A 67 20.63 13.34 0.96
C GLU A 67 21.22 12.00 1.37
N ILE A 68 20.63 10.90 0.90
CA ILE A 68 21.11 9.60 1.32
C ILE A 68 22.01 8.94 0.28
N GLY A 69 22.30 9.63 -0.82
CA GLY A 69 23.22 9.11 -1.81
C GLY A 69 22.64 7.97 -2.64
N ARG A 70 21.35 8.01 -2.89
CA ARG A 70 20.68 7.02 -3.73
C ARG A 70 20.13 7.67 -4.96
N THR A 71 19.76 6.85 -5.95
CA THR A 71 19.15 7.41 -7.15
C THR A 71 17.70 7.79 -6.87
N GLU A 72 17.23 8.75 -7.64
CA GLU A 72 15.86 9.17 -7.56
C GLU A 72 14.90 8.01 -7.86
N ASN A 73 15.30 7.16 -8.80
CA ASN A 73 14.50 6.00 -9.15
C ASN A 73 14.34 5.05 -7.97
N THR A 74 15.42 4.84 -7.23
CA THR A 74 15.37 3.95 -6.07
C THR A 74 14.39 4.48 -5.03
N VAL A 75 14.48 5.77 -4.73
CA VAL A 75 13.60 6.37 -3.74
C VAL A 75 12.15 6.34 -4.22
N SER A 76 11.94 6.57 -5.50
CA SER A 76 10.61 6.53 -6.07
C SER A 76 9.98 5.14 -5.90
N ARG A 77 10.77 4.11 -6.09
CA ARG A 77 10.26 2.74 -5.90
C ARG A 77 9.90 2.48 -4.45
N TRP A 78 10.70 3.00 -3.52
CA TRP A 78 10.36 2.87 -2.12
C TRP A 78 9.05 3.60 -1.80
N CYS A 79 8.91 4.80 -2.31
CA CYS A 79 7.72 5.62 -2.03
C CYS A 79 6.45 4.99 -2.62
N SER A 80 6.58 4.30 -3.73
CA SER A 80 5.43 3.65 -4.37
C SER A 80 5.22 2.23 -3.89
N ASN A 81 6.05 1.77 -2.96
CA ASN A 81 5.97 0.43 -2.40
C ASN A 81 6.20 -0.68 -3.42
N LYS A 82 6.93 -0.38 -4.45
CA LYS A 82 7.32 -1.41 -5.42
C LYS A 82 8.52 -2.20 -4.94
N VAL A 83 9.39 -1.56 -4.18
CA VAL A 83 10.58 -2.18 -3.61
C VAL A 83 10.65 -1.79 -2.15
N GLN A 84 11.00 -2.74 -1.30
CA GLN A 84 11.12 -2.48 0.12
C GLN A 84 12.53 -1.99 0.44
N PRO A 85 12.64 -0.86 1.12
CA PRO A 85 13.96 -0.44 1.59
C PRO A 85 14.43 -1.38 2.70
N SER A 86 15.74 -1.56 2.78
CA SER A 86 16.29 -2.33 3.87
C SER A 86 16.13 -1.58 5.18
N LEU A 87 16.26 -2.31 6.28
CA LEU A 87 16.19 -1.66 7.58
C LEU A 87 17.27 -0.58 7.70
N GLU A 88 18.45 -0.85 7.16
CA GLU A 88 19.52 0.14 7.18
C GLU A 88 19.12 1.40 6.41
N ASN A 89 18.50 1.20 5.25
CA ASN A 89 18.03 2.34 4.48
C ASN A 89 16.96 3.12 5.23
N LEU A 90 16.06 2.42 5.91
CA LEU A 90 15.04 3.09 6.70
C LEU A 90 15.66 3.93 7.81
N LEU A 91 16.68 3.42 8.45
CA LEU A 91 17.35 4.18 9.51
C LEU A 91 18.02 5.42 8.95
N GLU A 92 18.63 5.32 7.77
CA GLU A 92 19.21 6.49 7.13
C GLU A 92 18.14 7.53 6.78
N ILE A 93 17.03 7.06 6.27
CA ILE A 93 15.93 7.96 5.92
C ILE A 93 15.43 8.67 7.17
N ALA A 94 15.23 7.92 8.24
CA ALA A 94 14.75 8.50 9.48
C ALA A 94 15.73 9.55 10.01
N LYS A 95 17.01 9.25 9.91
CA LYS A 95 18.02 10.18 10.40
C LYS A 95 18.01 11.48 9.60
N VAL A 96 17.91 11.37 8.28
CA VAL A 96 17.90 12.54 7.42
C VAL A 96 16.62 13.35 7.63
N LEU A 97 15.49 12.68 7.79
CA LEU A 97 14.23 13.37 8.01
C LEU A 97 14.04 13.81 9.44
N LYS A 98 14.94 13.40 10.35
CA LYS A 98 14.87 13.77 11.75
C LYS A 98 13.58 13.30 12.39
N VAL A 99 13.24 12.07 12.12
CA VAL A 99 12.08 11.43 12.72
C VAL A 99 12.48 10.08 13.28
N ASP A 100 11.65 9.55 14.15
CA ASP A 100 11.84 8.18 14.62
C ASP A 100 11.57 7.22 13.49
N VAL A 101 12.36 6.16 13.41
CA VAL A 101 12.17 5.19 12.34
C VAL A 101 10.76 4.60 12.37
N ARG A 102 10.13 4.55 13.54
CA ARG A 102 8.77 4.06 13.63
C ARG A 102 7.79 4.95 12.89
N GLU A 103 8.14 6.22 12.70
CA GLU A 103 7.29 7.13 11.93
C GLU A 103 7.21 6.75 10.46
N LEU A 104 8.18 5.98 10.00
CA LEU A 104 8.22 5.55 8.60
C LEU A 104 7.44 4.28 8.37
N LEU A 105 6.87 3.70 9.39
CA LEU A 105 6.16 2.45 9.29
C LEU A 105 4.69 2.66 9.63
N ARG A 106 3.86 1.87 8.98
CA ARG A 106 2.43 1.93 9.22
C ARG A 106 2.10 1.15 10.47
N SER A 107 1.21 1.70 11.28
CA SER A 107 0.76 0.99 12.47
C SER A 107 -0.01 -0.27 12.07
N THR A 108 0.25 -1.34 12.78
CA THR A 108 -0.47 -2.59 12.55
C THR A 108 -1.66 -2.76 13.48
N GLU A 109 -1.89 -1.78 14.33
CA GLU A 109 -2.98 -1.86 15.31
C GLU A 109 -4.18 -1.01 14.94
N GLU A 110 -4.32 -0.73 13.67
CA GLU A 110 -5.47 0.05 13.21
C GLU A 110 -6.77 -0.73 13.23
#